data_f73dc67fd393af9306bab50bb7bf0f01
#
_entry.id   f73dc67fd393af9306bab50bb7bf0f01
#
_cell.length_a   1.000
_cell.length_b   1.000
_cell.length_c   1.000
_cell.angle_alpha   90.00
_cell.angle_beta   90.00
_cell.angle_gamma   90.00
#
_symmetry.space_group_name_H-M   'P 1'
#
loop_
_entity.id
_entity.type
_entity.pdbx_description
1 polymer ?
#
loop_
_entity_poly.entity_id
_entity_poly.type
_entity_poly.pdbx_seq_one_letter_code
_entity_poly.pdbx_strand_id
1 'polypeptide(L)'
;MIYKIICRADKVNKSGESPLFLKFYHDGRRKMLATGVSISAHFWDDKAQQILPDCPNRDEKQHRLNELIRTYEKKMRRLEALDEVVTFENLFDSKPIVAKYSVSFFFERQILKMRQVGRISTAVKYSATHKSLQKFHPATLLFGEISVSFLSEFEQFLYNYGNKPNSIATKFSVL
;
A
#
# COMPACT_ATOMS: atom_id res chain seq x y z
N MET A 1 7.47 -0.91 -13.94
CA MET A 1 6.13 -1.34 -14.46
C MET A 1 5.66 -0.36 -15.53
N ILE A 2 5.02 -0.83 -16.59
CA ILE A 2 4.51 -0.01 -17.70
C ILE A 2 2.99 -0.19 -17.75
N TYR A 3 2.25 0.87 -18.10
CA TYR A 3 0.81 0.78 -18.32
C TYR A 3 0.39 1.50 -19.60
N LYS A 4 -0.78 1.11 -20.13
CA LYS A 4 -1.49 1.84 -21.18
C LYS A 4 -3.00 1.72 -20.99
N ILE A 5 -3.73 2.66 -21.53
CA ILE A 5 -5.20 2.59 -21.58
C ILE A 5 -5.59 1.85 -22.86
N ILE A 6 -6.58 0.99 -22.76
CA ILE A 6 -7.15 0.27 -23.90
C ILE A 6 -8.67 0.44 -23.94
N CYS A 7 -9.21 0.72 -25.11
CA CYS A 7 -10.65 0.65 -25.37
C CYS A 7 -11.02 -0.78 -25.77
N ARG A 8 -11.96 -1.40 -25.06
CA ARG A 8 -12.44 -2.76 -25.37
C ARG A 8 -13.61 -2.68 -26.34
N ALA A 9 -13.30 -2.37 -27.61
CA ALA A 9 -14.30 -2.32 -28.69
C ALA A 9 -15.05 -3.66 -28.93
N ASP A 10 -14.47 -4.76 -28.44
CA ASP A 10 -15.10 -6.09 -28.43
C ASP A 10 -16.16 -6.25 -27.31
N LYS A 11 -16.25 -5.31 -26.38
CA LYS A 11 -17.21 -5.31 -25.25
C LYS A 11 -18.04 -4.03 -25.26
N VAL A 12 -19.14 -4.07 -25.96
CA VAL A 12 -20.05 -2.92 -26.03
C VAL A 12 -21.18 -3.09 -25.01
N ASN A 13 -21.48 -2.06 -24.25
CA ASN A 13 -22.59 -2.04 -23.30
C ASN A 13 -23.94 -1.79 -24.03
N LYS A 14 -25.06 -1.82 -23.29
CA LYS A 14 -26.41 -1.58 -23.86
C LYS A 14 -26.59 -0.21 -24.49
N SER A 15 -25.75 0.76 -24.15
CA SER A 15 -25.74 2.13 -24.68
C SER A 15 -24.82 2.31 -25.90
N GLY A 16 -24.23 1.24 -26.43
CA GLY A 16 -23.30 1.32 -27.56
C GLY A 16 -21.90 1.80 -27.19
N GLU A 17 -21.55 1.88 -25.91
CA GLU A 17 -20.24 2.32 -25.46
C GLU A 17 -19.33 1.15 -25.08
N SER A 18 -18.06 1.30 -25.35
CA SER A 18 -16.99 0.36 -25.02
C SER A 18 -16.25 0.81 -23.75
N PRO A 19 -16.00 -0.08 -22.78
CA PRO A 19 -15.30 0.29 -21.55
C PRO A 19 -13.81 0.52 -21.81
N LEU A 20 -13.25 1.52 -21.13
CA LEU A 20 -11.82 1.75 -21.05
C LEU A 20 -11.21 0.98 -19.88
N PHE A 21 -10.04 0.38 -20.10
CA PHE A 21 -9.28 -0.33 -19.10
C PHE A 21 -7.86 0.22 -19.02
N LEU A 22 -7.34 0.33 -17.80
CA LEU A 22 -5.93 0.57 -17.54
C LEU A 22 -5.24 -0.80 -17.50
N LYS A 23 -4.36 -1.07 -18.46
CA LYS A 23 -3.65 -2.34 -18.61
C LYS A 23 -2.19 -2.16 -18.19
N PHE A 24 -1.79 -2.89 -17.16
CA PHE A 24 -0.44 -2.90 -16.62
C PHE A 24 0.35 -4.11 -17.14
N TYR A 25 1.65 -3.90 -17.33
CA TYR A 25 2.61 -4.93 -17.75
C TYR A 25 3.80 -4.94 -16.78
N HIS A 26 4.17 -6.12 -16.32
CA HIS A 26 5.34 -6.34 -15.46
C HIS A 26 5.78 -7.80 -15.54
N ASP A 27 7.07 -8.03 -15.80
CA ASP A 27 7.71 -9.36 -15.85
C ASP A 27 6.91 -10.40 -16.65
N GLY A 28 6.54 -10.05 -17.89
CA GLY A 28 5.78 -10.93 -18.79
C GLY A 28 4.32 -11.16 -18.40
N ARG A 29 3.88 -10.66 -17.25
CA ARG A 29 2.48 -10.72 -16.80
C ARG A 29 1.74 -9.45 -17.18
N ARG A 30 0.40 -9.56 -17.21
CA ARG A 30 -0.49 -8.43 -17.46
C ARG A 30 -1.64 -8.42 -16.46
N LYS A 31 -2.05 -7.25 -16.02
CA LYS A 31 -3.25 -7.03 -15.20
C LYS A 31 -4.08 -5.90 -15.78
N MET A 32 -5.39 -6.08 -15.79
CA MET A 32 -6.34 -5.09 -16.31
C MET A 32 -7.19 -4.55 -15.15
N LEU A 33 -7.35 -3.24 -15.14
CA LEU A 33 -8.20 -2.54 -14.20
C LEU A 33 -9.29 -1.79 -14.97
N ALA A 34 -10.55 -1.99 -14.59
CA ALA A 34 -11.66 -1.21 -15.13
C ALA A 34 -11.53 0.24 -14.65
N THR A 35 -11.63 1.20 -15.58
CA THR A 35 -11.55 2.63 -15.25
C THR A 35 -12.88 3.21 -14.77
N GLY A 36 -13.99 2.48 -15.00
CA GLY A 36 -15.34 2.98 -14.79
C GLY A 36 -15.79 3.99 -15.86
N VAL A 37 -14.97 4.21 -16.90
CA VAL A 37 -15.29 5.08 -18.03
C VAL A 37 -15.61 4.23 -19.25
N SER A 38 -16.71 4.57 -19.94
CA SER A 38 -17.11 3.97 -21.22
C SER A 38 -17.33 5.07 -22.25
N ILE A 39 -16.96 4.81 -23.50
CA ILE A 39 -17.12 5.71 -24.65
C ILE A 39 -17.44 4.90 -25.89
N SER A 40 -18.04 5.52 -26.90
CA SER A 40 -18.07 4.89 -28.24
C SER A 40 -16.64 4.77 -28.77
N ALA A 41 -16.27 3.60 -29.30
CA ALA A 41 -14.88 3.25 -29.64
C ALA A 41 -14.21 4.25 -30.60
N HIS A 42 -14.96 4.91 -31.47
CA HIS A 42 -14.44 5.91 -32.42
C HIS A 42 -13.95 7.21 -31.72
N PHE A 43 -14.34 7.46 -30.47
CA PHE A 43 -13.86 8.60 -29.70
C PHE A 43 -12.55 8.30 -28.92
N TRP A 44 -11.94 7.12 -29.10
CA TRP A 44 -10.69 6.78 -28.45
C TRP A 44 -9.50 6.93 -29.38
N ASP A 45 -8.52 7.77 -29.01
CA ASP A 45 -7.23 7.83 -29.69
C ASP A 45 -6.22 6.93 -28.97
N ASP A 46 -5.93 5.76 -29.55
CA ASP A 46 -4.99 4.78 -28.96
C ASP A 46 -3.54 5.26 -29.01
N LYS A 47 -3.17 6.16 -29.93
CA LYS A 47 -1.81 6.71 -30.03
C LYS A 47 -1.58 7.80 -28.99
N ALA A 48 -2.48 8.73 -28.90
CA ALA A 48 -2.43 9.83 -27.93
C ALA A 48 -2.88 9.40 -26.51
N GLN A 49 -3.49 8.21 -26.36
CA GLN A 49 -4.01 7.69 -25.09
C GLN A 49 -5.02 8.64 -24.43
N GLN A 50 -5.91 9.22 -25.23
CA GLN A 50 -6.88 10.23 -24.77
C GLN A 50 -8.23 10.10 -25.49
N ILE A 51 -9.24 10.69 -24.87
CA ILE A 51 -10.58 10.79 -25.43
C ILE A 51 -10.61 11.98 -26.41
N LEU A 52 -11.14 11.76 -27.62
CA LEU A 52 -11.24 12.79 -28.65
C LEU A 52 -12.16 13.95 -28.20
N PRO A 53 -11.93 15.18 -28.71
CA PRO A 53 -12.69 16.39 -28.33
C PRO A 53 -14.19 16.27 -28.50
N ASP A 54 -14.62 15.61 -29.57
CA ASP A 54 -16.02 15.48 -29.94
C ASP A 54 -16.82 14.46 -29.13
N CYS A 55 -16.18 13.80 -28.16
CA CYS A 55 -16.85 12.83 -27.30
C CYS A 55 -17.82 13.52 -26.33
N PRO A 56 -19.08 13.06 -26.23
CA PRO A 56 -20.02 13.58 -25.23
C PRO A 56 -19.46 13.42 -23.80
N ASN A 57 -19.56 14.50 -22.98
CA ASN A 57 -19.05 14.57 -21.61
C ASN A 57 -17.55 14.24 -21.50
N ARG A 58 -16.78 14.61 -22.52
CA ARG A 58 -15.35 14.34 -22.64
C ARG A 58 -14.59 14.77 -21.39
N ASP A 59 -14.80 15.99 -20.91
CA ASP A 59 -13.99 16.57 -19.83
C ASP A 59 -14.20 15.83 -18.52
N GLU A 60 -15.44 15.44 -18.20
CA GLU A 60 -15.72 14.61 -17.03
C GLU A 60 -15.09 13.22 -17.15
N LYS A 61 -15.26 12.57 -18.30
CA LYS A 61 -14.72 11.23 -18.57
C LYS A 61 -13.19 11.25 -18.54
N GLN A 62 -12.56 12.26 -19.16
CA GLN A 62 -11.11 12.41 -19.18
C GLN A 62 -10.55 12.75 -17.78
N HIS A 63 -11.27 13.58 -17.01
CA HIS A 63 -10.90 13.89 -15.63
C HIS A 63 -10.88 12.63 -14.76
N ARG A 64 -11.93 11.82 -14.80
CA ARG A 64 -12.01 10.53 -14.08
C ARG A 64 -10.85 9.59 -14.45
N LEU A 65 -10.52 9.52 -15.74
CA LEU A 65 -9.43 8.70 -16.24
C LEU A 65 -8.09 9.19 -15.70
N ASN A 66 -7.84 10.50 -15.75
CA ASN A 66 -6.63 11.13 -15.26
C ASN A 66 -6.46 10.95 -13.73
N GLU A 67 -7.53 11.08 -12.95
CA GLU A 67 -7.50 10.85 -11.50
C GLU A 67 -7.11 9.40 -11.15
N LEU A 68 -7.66 8.44 -11.89
CA LEU A 68 -7.29 7.04 -11.71
C LEU A 68 -5.80 6.82 -12.02
N ILE A 69 -5.32 7.34 -13.14
CA ILE A 69 -3.91 7.26 -13.55
C ILE A 69 -3.01 7.86 -12.47
N ARG A 70 -3.30 9.09 -12.02
CA ARG A 70 -2.54 9.78 -10.96
C ARG A 70 -2.47 8.97 -9.67
N THR A 71 -3.55 8.29 -9.31
CA THR A 71 -3.61 7.44 -8.13
C THR A 71 -2.58 6.31 -8.21
N TYR A 72 -2.51 5.61 -9.35
CA TYR A 72 -1.56 4.52 -9.55
C TYR A 72 -0.13 5.01 -9.74
N GLU A 73 0.09 6.12 -10.45
CA GLU A 73 1.41 6.75 -10.56
C GLU A 73 1.95 7.19 -9.19
N LYS A 74 1.09 7.78 -8.35
CA LYS A 74 1.47 8.15 -6.99
C LYS A 74 1.87 6.93 -6.16
N LYS A 75 1.14 5.81 -6.30
CA LYS A 75 1.49 4.54 -5.64
C LYS A 75 2.83 4.01 -6.14
N MET A 76 3.07 3.99 -7.45
CA MET A 76 4.33 3.53 -8.04
C MET A 76 5.51 4.36 -7.54
N ARG A 77 5.44 5.70 -7.64
CA ARG A 77 6.48 6.61 -7.13
C ARG A 77 6.75 6.44 -5.64
N ARG A 78 5.70 6.17 -4.84
CA ARG A 78 5.88 5.91 -3.42
C ARG A 78 6.63 4.60 -3.14
N LEU A 79 6.34 3.54 -3.90
CA LEU A 79 7.08 2.27 -3.80
C LEU A 79 8.54 2.45 -4.20
N GLU A 80 8.80 3.16 -5.30
CA GLU A 80 10.16 3.49 -5.78
C GLU A 80 10.93 4.32 -4.75
N ALA A 81 10.30 5.32 -4.14
CA ALA A 81 10.92 6.14 -3.08
C ALA A 81 11.27 5.36 -1.80
N LEU A 82 10.72 4.16 -1.64
CA LEU A 82 10.98 3.24 -0.54
C LEU A 82 11.93 2.10 -0.94
N ASP A 83 12.61 2.23 -2.09
CA ASP A 83 13.47 1.19 -2.69
C ASP A 83 12.75 -0.16 -2.86
N GLU A 84 11.40 -0.14 -3.05
CA GLU A 84 10.63 -1.33 -3.29
C GLU A 84 10.37 -1.56 -4.78
N VAL A 85 10.54 -2.80 -5.20
CA VAL A 85 10.17 -3.21 -6.56
C VAL A 85 8.66 -3.09 -6.72
N VAL A 86 8.22 -2.36 -7.75
CA VAL A 86 6.79 -2.22 -8.07
C VAL A 86 6.29 -3.54 -8.68
N THR A 87 5.53 -4.31 -7.92
CA THR A 87 4.89 -5.57 -8.34
C THR A 87 3.37 -5.42 -8.40
N PHE A 88 2.66 -6.38 -9.01
CA PHE A 88 1.19 -6.37 -9.00
C PHE A 88 0.63 -6.50 -7.59
N GLU A 89 1.28 -7.29 -6.76
CA GLU A 89 0.86 -7.54 -5.39
C GLU A 89 0.89 -6.26 -4.56
N ASN A 90 1.99 -5.49 -4.61
CA ASN A 90 2.12 -4.26 -3.82
C ASN A 90 1.41 -3.05 -4.44
N LEU A 91 1.13 -3.06 -5.76
CA LEU A 91 0.40 -1.99 -6.43
C LEU A 91 -1.13 -2.11 -6.27
N PHE A 92 -1.66 -3.35 -6.33
CA PHE A 92 -3.11 -3.59 -6.35
C PHE A 92 -3.67 -4.14 -5.03
N ASP A 93 -2.82 -4.66 -4.14
CA ASP A 93 -3.30 -5.12 -2.84
C ASP A 93 -3.94 -3.97 -2.07
N SER A 94 -5.16 -4.24 -1.64
CA SER A 94 -5.98 -3.31 -0.85
C SER A 94 -5.51 -3.19 0.60
N LYS A 95 -4.50 -3.97 1.01
CA LYS A 95 -3.86 -3.77 2.30
C LYS A 95 -3.25 -2.38 2.27
N PRO A 96 -3.68 -1.47 3.13
CA PRO A 96 -3.16 -0.14 3.13
C PRO A 96 -1.63 -0.25 3.24
N ILE A 97 -0.91 0.45 2.35
CA ILE A 97 0.57 0.60 2.40
C ILE A 97 1.00 0.93 3.83
N VAL A 98 0.16 1.63 4.56
CA VAL A 98 0.23 1.93 5.98
C VAL A 98 0.49 0.68 6.84
N ALA A 99 -0.18 -0.44 6.59
CA ALA A 99 0.02 -1.67 7.37
C ALA A 99 1.41 -2.28 7.16
N LYS A 100 1.98 -2.15 5.97
CA LYS A 100 3.32 -2.64 5.62
C LYS A 100 4.45 -1.83 6.27
N TYR A 101 4.17 -0.56 6.60
CA TYR A 101 5.10 0.34 7.31
C TYR A 101 4.70 0.58 8.77
N SER A 102 3.81 -0.25 9.30
CA SER A 102 3.48 -0.24 10.71
C SER A 102 4.61 -0.84 11.54
N VAL A 103 4.68 -0.39 12.78
CA VAL A 103 5.59 -0.93 13.79
C VAL A 103 5.38 -2.43 13.95
N SER A 104 4.13 -2.90 13.95
CA SER A 104 3.79 -4.33 14.03
C SER A 104 4.40 -5.14 12.88
N PHE A 105 4.27 -4.68 11.64
CA PHE A 105 4.87 -5.36 10.49
C PHE A 105 6.39 -5.43 10.58
N PHE A 106 7.04 -4.36 11.04
CA PHE A 106 8.48 -4.36 11.28
C PHE A 106 8.88 -5.41 12.31
N PHE A 107 8.20 -5.44 13.46
CA PHE A 107 8.47 -6.43 14.51
C PHE A 107 8.30 -7.87 14.01
N GLU A 108 7.23 -8.16 13.30
CA GLU A 108 6.96 -9.49 12.72
C GLU A 108 8.10 -9.94 11.78
N ARG A 109 8.56 -9.04 10.90
CA ARG A 109 9.70 -9.31 10.02
C ARG A 109 10.99 -9.54 10.78
N GLN A 110 11.29 -8.73 11.79
CA GLN A 110 12.50 -8.89 12.60
C GLN A 110 12.47 -10.20 13.40
N ILE A 111 11.33 -10.56 14.00
CA ILE A 111 11.14 -11.82 14.71
C ILE A 111 11.42 -13.01 13.79
N LEU A 112 10.85 -12.99 12.58
CA LEU A 112 11.06 -14.05 11.58
C LEU A 112 12.54 -14.13 11.19
N LYS A 113 13.17 -13.01 10.87
CA LYS A 113 14.60 -12.94 10.52
C LYS A 113 15.49 -13.49 11.63
N MET A 114 15.25 -13.09 12.88
CA MET A 114 16.04 -13.56 14.03
C MET A 114 15.89 -15.07 14.24
N ARG A 115 14.70 -15.63 14.04
CA ARG A 115 14.48 -17.08 14.08
C ARG A 115 15.23 -17.82 12.97
N GLN A 116 15.21 -17.30 11.74
CA GLN A 116 15.89 -17.89 10.60
C GLN A 116 17.43 -17.98 10.78
N VAL A 117 18.03 -16.96 11.42
CA VAL A 117 19.47 -16.93 11.72
C VAL A 117 19.83 -17.56 13.07
N GLY A 118 18.92 -18.29 13.70
CA GLY A 118 19.17 -19.02 14.97
C GLY A 118 19.26 -18.13 16.23
N ARG A 119 18.99 -16.80 16.14
CA ARG A 119 19.01 -15.87 17.28
C ARG A 119 17.70 -15.93 18.08
N ILE A 120 17.38 -17.08 18.64
CA ILE A 120 16.09 -17.35 19.26
C ILE A 120 15.82 -16.44 20.47
N SER A 121 16.81 -16.23 21.33
CA SER A 121 16.66 -15.35 22.51
C SER A 121 16.33 -13.91 22.11
N THR A 122 16.93 -13.40 21.03
CA THR A 122 16.64 -12.08 20.48
C THR A 122 15.21 -12.04 19.91
N ALA A 123 14.80 -13.06 19.16
CA ALA A 123 13.43 -13.16 18.64
C ALA A 123 12.37 -13.15 19.75
N VAL A 124 12.65 -13.78 20.88
CA VAL A 124 11.77 -13.78 22.07
C VAL A 124 11.65 -12.36 22.66
N LYS A 125 12.77 -11.60 22.77
CA LYS A 125 12.74 -10.20 23.25
C LYS A 125 11.89 -9.32 22.33
N TYR A 126 12.09 -9.39 21.01
CA TYR A 126 11.28 -8.66 20.04
C TYR A 126 9.78 -9.04 20.15
N SER A 127 9.48 -10.34 20.25
CA SER A 127 8.09 -10.81 20.39
C SER A 127 7.43 -10.30 21.68
N ALA A 128 8.15 -10.30 22.80
CA ALA A 128 7.63 -9.79 24.08
C ALA A 128 7.37 -8.28 24.04
N THR A 129 8.27 -7.50 23.42
CA THR A 129 8.10 -6.06 23.24
C THR A 129 6.90 -5.76 22.33
N HIS A 130 6.80 -6.45 21.19
CA HIS A 130 5.68 -6.31 20.25
C HIS A 130 4.32 -6.58 20.92
N LYS A 131 4.21 -7.67 21.68
CA LYS A 131 3.01 -7.98 22.46
C LYS A 131 2.64 -6.90 23.47
N SER A 132 3.64 -6.29 24.11
CA SER A 132 3.41 -5.19 25.06
C SER A 132 2.92 -3.93 24.34
N LEU A 133 3.49 -3.60 23.18
CA LEU A 133 3.05 -2.50 22.35
C LEU A 133 1.61 -2.69 21.85
N GLN A 134 1.27 -3.89 21.38
CA GLN A 134 -0.11 -4.20 20.92
C GLN A 134 -1.13 -4.09 22.05
N LYS A 135 -0.76 -4.40 23.29
CA LYS A 135 -1.64 -4.21 24.46
C LYS A 135 -1.81 -2.74 24.82
N PHE A 136 -0.73 -1.95 24.72
CA PHE A 136 -0.75 -0.52 24.98
C PHE A 136 -1.50 0.25 23.89
N HIS A 137 -1.21 -0.07 22.62
CA HIS A 137 -1.80 0.58 21.45
C HIS A 137 -2.36 -0.47 20.48
N PRO A 138 -3.64 -0.87 20.64
CA PRO A 138 -4.26 -1.94 19.83
C PRO A 138 -4.46 -1.55 18.35
N ALA A 139 -4.52 -0.25 18.03
CA ALA A 139 -4.63 0.24 16.67
C ALA A 139 -3.32 0.07 15.90
N THR A 140 -3.36 0.26 14.58
CA THR A 140 -2.15 0.24 13.74
C THR A 140 -1.25 1.41 14.10
N LEU A 141 -0.12 1.14 14.75
CA LEU A 141 0.89 2.13 15.12
C LEU A 141 1.86 2.34 13.95
N LEU A 142 2.07 3.60 13.56
CA LEU A 142 3.05 4.01 12.57
C LEU A 142 4.32 4.55 13.24
N PHE A 143 5.46 4.44 12.58
CA PHE A 143 6.73 4.96 13.12
C PHE A 143 6.67 6.47 13.41
N GLY A 144 5.96 7.25 12.60
CA GLY A 144 5.79 8.70 12.81
C GLY A 144 4.94 9.07 14.03
N GLU A 145 4.25 8.13 14.64
CA GLU A 145 3.43 8.33 15.85
C GLU A 145 4.23 8.06 17.13
N ILE A 146 5.43 7.47 17.01
CA ILE A 146 6.33 7.23 18.15
C ILE A 146 7.02 8.55 18.51
N SER A 147 6.38 9.32 19.37
CA SER A 147 6.92 10.55 19.94
C SER A 147 7.53 10.29 21.31
N VAL A 148 8.25 11.28 21.87
CA VAL A 148 8.74 11.22 23.25
C VAL A 148 7.58 11.05 24.25
N SER A 149 6.44 11.70 24.01
CA SER A 149 5.22 11.53 24.82
C SER A 149 4.71 10.10 24.77
N PHE A 150 4.61 9.52 23.57
CA PHE A 150 4.20 8.12 23.37
C PHE A 150 5.12 7.16 24.15
N LEU A 151 6.45 7.36 24.09
CA LEU A 151 7.41 6.54 24.81
C LEU A 151 7.26 6.65 26.33
N SER A 152 7.04 7.86 26.85
CA SER A 152 6.80 8.10 28.29
C SER A 152 5.50 7.43 28.76
N GLU A 153 4.44 7.52 27.98
CA GLU A 153 3.17 6.86 28.29
C GLU A 153 3.29 5.34 28.23
N PHE A 154 4.05 4.82 27.27
CA PHE A 154 4.32 3.39 27.16
C PHE A 154 5.15 2.89 28.35
N GLU A 155 6.14 3.65 28.80
CA GLU A 155 6.93 3.33 30.00
C GLU A 155 6.04 3.25 31.25
N GLN A 156 5.19 4.25 31.45
CA GLN A 156 4.23 4.28 32.57
C GLN A 156 3.25 3.10 32.51
N PHE A 157 2.75 2.77 31.30
CA PHE A 157 1.92 1.58 31.10
C PHE A 157 2.66 0.30 31.54
N LEU A 158 3.93 0.15 31.17
CA LEU A 158 4.71 -1.03 31.54
C LEU A 158 4.93 -1.14 33.07
N TYR A 159 5.16 -0.02 33.76
CA TYR A 159 5.22 0.00 35.24
C TYR A 159 3.88 -0.41 35.85
N ASN A 160 2.78 0.16 35.40
CA ASN A 160 1.44 -0.16 35.87
C ASN A 160 1.06 -1.63 35.58
N TYR A 161 1.63 -2.23 34.54
CA TYR A 161 1.45 -3.64 34.19
C TYR A 161 2.35 -4.59 35.01
N GLY A 162 3.11 -4.07 35.98
CA GLY A 162 3.95 -4.84 36.90
C GLY A 162 5.32 -5.24 36.32
N ASN A 163 5.79 -4.57 35.27
CA ASN A 163 7.14 -4.86 34.75
C ASN A 163 8.21 -4.24 35.65
N LYS A 164 9.29 -4.99 35.86
CA LYS A 164 10.48 -4.51 36.62
C LYS A 164 11.34 -3.58 35.74
N PRO A 165 12.11 -2.63 36.31
CA PRO A 165 12.94 -1.68 35.53
C PRO A 165 13.83 -2.33 34.47
N ASN A 166 14.53 -3.43 34.80
CA ASN A 166 15.37 -4.15 33.84
C ASN A 166 14.57 -4.76 32.67
N SER A 167 13.33 -5.17 32.92
CA SER A 167 12.44 -5.69 31.89
C SER A 167 11.97 -4.57 30.95
N ILE A 168 11.73 -3.38 31.51
CA ILE A 168 11.37 -2.17 30.74
C ILE A 168 12.55 -1.73 29.87
N ALA A 169 13.76 -1.62 30.47
CA ALA A 169 14.98 -1.29 29.73
C ALA A 169 15.22 -2.27 28.55
N THR A 170 14.99 -3.57 28.77
CA THR A 170 15.11 -4.59 27.72
C THR A 170 14.09 -4.34 26.59
N LYS A 171 12.85 -3.91 26.89
CA LYS A 171 11.83 -3.60 25.88
C LYS A 171 12.20 -2.35 25.09
N PHE A 172 12.70 -1.31 25.76
CA PHE A 172 13.16 -0.09 25.11
C PHE A 172 14.39 -0.30 24.22
N SER A 173 15.27 -1.25 24.55
CA SER A 173 16.47 -1.56 23.74
C SER A 173 16.16 -2.20 22.38
N VAL A 174 14.92 -2.61 22.13
CA VAL A 174 14.48 -3.20 20.84
C VAL A 174 13.41 -2.37 20.14
N LEU A 175 13.05 -1.23 20.69
CA LEU A 175 12.14 -0.23 20.13
C LEU A 175 12.94 0.78 19.32
#